data_cd53f9eb63bf366fe40613e525eebc80
#
_entry.id   cd53f9eb63bf366fe40613e525eebc80
#
_cell.length_a   1.000
_cell.length_b   1.000
_cell.length_c   1.000
_cell.angle_alpha   90.00
_cell.angle_beta   90.00
_cell.angle_gamma   90.00
#
_symmetry.space_group_name_H-M   'P 1'
#
loop_
_entity.id
_entity.type
_entity.pdbx_description
1 polymer ?
#
loop_
_entity_poly.entity_id
_entity_poly.type
_entity_poly.pdbx_seq_one_letter_code
_entity_poly.pdbx_strand_id
1 'polypeptide(L)'
;MDAQRSAELYHAGRERMADAVRDLSLEDLDRQVPACPQWSVHSLVSHLTGVAADFVVGNVVGAPRPPWTAVQVEKRRNLPIAEVLEEWATVGPLLEKLIVEGTTSHPLVCNPYVDAAVHEADLHGAIGSRRPPAELWLAALDWMLDEPGPLTVITPDGTYSVNSDAPAAVARTSSYELFRAVFGRRSTAQITDWEWDVPEHAASWSREIASLPQTSVPLND
;
A
#
# COMPACT_ATOMS: atom_id res chain seq x y z
N MET A 1 5.85 -5.58 14.81
CA MET A 1 5.23 -4.30 15.30
C MET A 1 4.09 -4.65 16.23
N ASP A 2 3.89 -3.91 17.33
CA ASP A 2 2.72 -4.14 18.20
C ASP A 2 1.42 -3.55 17.62
N ALA A 3 0.29 -4.04 18.10
CA ALA A 3 -1.02 -3.66 17.59
C ALA A 3 -1.37 -2.17 17.85
N GLN A 4 -0.92 -1.63 18.98
CA GLN A 4 -1.12 -0.22 19.31
C GLN A 4 -0.42 0.68 18.30
N ARG A 5 0.85 0.38 17.97
CA ARG A 5 1.61 1.15 16.98
C ARG A 5 1.01 1.04 15.58
N SER A 6 0.51 -0.14 15.21
CA SER A 6 -0.20 -0.33 13.93
C SER A 6 -1.45 0.54 13.82
N ALA A 7 -2.23 0.64 14.90
CA ALA A 7 -3.41 1.50 14.93
C ALA A 7 -3.05 3.00 14.84
N GLU A 8 -1.98 3.44 15.54
CA GLU A 8 -1.49 4.82 15.47
C GLU A 8 -1.02 5.19 14.05
N LEU A 9 -0.31 4.28 13.37
CA LEU A 9 0.14 4.49 11.99
C LEU A 9 -1.04 4.57 11.02
N TYR A 10 -2.03 3.68 11.18
CA TYR A 10 -3.27 3.73 10.40
C TYR A 10 -4.01 5.05 10.63
N HIS A 11 -4.22 5.44 11.88
CA HIS A 11 -4.86 6.71 12.25
C HIS A 11 -4.19 7.90 11.56
N ALA A 12 -2.87 8.03 11.75
CA ALA A 12 -2.11 9.14 11.20
C ALA A 12 -2.12 9.16 9.64
N GLY A 13 -2.07 7.99 8.99
CA GLY A 13 -2.19 7.87 7.53
C GLY A 13 -3.57 8.29 7.05
N ARG A 14 -4.63 7.82 7.71
CA ARG A 14 -6.02 8.18 7.42
C ARG A 14 -6.24 9.70 7.47
N GLU A 15 -5.80 10.35 8.56
CA GLU A 15 -5.93 11.80 8.72
C GLU A 15 -5.18 12.56 7.62
N ARG A 16 -3.91 12.20 7.31
CA ARG A 16 -3.15 12.86 6.24
C ARG A 16 -3.79 12.71 4.87
N MET A 17 -4.30 11.52 4.54
CA MET A 17 -4.99 11.29 3.27
C MET A 17 -6.31 12.07 3.19
N ALA A 18 -7.10 12.07 4.27
CA ALA A 18 -8.33 12.85 4.33
C ALA A 18 -8.07 14.34 4.13
N ASP A 19 -7.05 14.89 4.79
CA ASP A 19 -6.66 16.30 4.63
C ASP A 19 -6.15 16.61 3.22
N ALA A 20 -5.40 15.68 2.60
CA ALA A 20 -4.86 15.87 1.26
C ALA A 20 -5.96 15.95 0.17
N VAL A 21 -7.13 15.33 0.39
CA VAL A 21 -8.19 15.26 -0.64
C VAL A 21 -9.40 16.14 -0.34
N ARG A 22 -9.53 16.65 0.88
CA ARG A 22 -10.72 17.38 1.36
C ARG A 22 -11.14 18.54 0.47
N ASP A 23 -10.19 19.32 0.01
CA ASP A 23 -10.41 20.57 -0.74
C ASP A 23 -10.03 20.44 -2.22
N LEU A 24 -9.85 19.21 -2.72
CA LEU A 24 -9.57 18.98 -4.13
C LEU A 24 -10.77 19.35 -5.01
N SER A 25 -10.46 19.86 -6.20
CA SER A 25 -11.47 20.06 -7.25
C SER A 25 -12.05 18.72 -7.75
N LEU A 26 -13.21 18.75 -8.39
CA LEU A 26 -13.76 17.54 -9.02
C LEU A 26 -12.81 16.98 -10.08
N GLU A 27 -12.12 17.83 -10.82
CA GLU A 27 -11.10 17.41 -11.80
C GLU A 27 -9.95 16.65 -11.15
N ASP A 28 -9.46 17.12 -9.99
CA ASP A 28 -8.39 16.46 -9.25
C ASP A 28 -8.87 15.13 -8.60
N LEU A 29 -10.11 15.10 -8.14
CA LEU A 29 -10.72 13.86 -7.60
C LEU A 29 -10.94 12.81 -8.69
N ASP A 30 -11.22 13.21 -9.92
CA ASP A 30 -11.36 12.31 -11.08
C ASP A 30 -10.00 11.93 -11.71
N ARG A 31 -8.90 12.56 -11.28
CA ARG A 31 -7.55 12.23 -11.76
C ARG A 31 -7.24 10.78 -11.51
N GLN A 32 -6.75 10.09 -12.56
CA GLN A 32 -6.34 8.69 -12.47
C GLN A 32 -5.13 8.53 -11.55
N VAL A 33 -5.16 7.49 -10.71
CA VAL A 33 -4.03 7.09 -9.86
C VAL A 33 -3.09 6.21 -10.69
N PRO A 34 -1.84 6.67 -10.99
CA PRO A 34 -0.94 5.93 -11.88
C PRO A 34 -0.64 4.49 -11.41
N ALA A 35 -0.54 4.30 -10.10
CA ALA A 35 -0.29 2.99 -9.48
C ALA A 35 -1.52 2.06 -9.49
N CYS A 36 -2.71 2.62 -9.63
CA CYS A 36 -3.99 1.90 -9.67
C CYS A 36 -4.81 2.40 -10.88
N PRO A 37 -4.45 2.04 -12.13
CA PRO A 37 -4.96 2.69 -13.33
C PRO A 37 -6.46 2.51 -13.58
N GLN A 38 -7.15 1.69 -12.81
CA GLN A 38 -8.61 1.55 -12.84
C GLN A 38 -9.33 2.48 -11.85
N TRP A 39 -8.57 3.21 -11.03
CA TRP A 39 -9.10 4.09 -9.98
C TRP A 39 -8.74 5.55 -10.21
N SER A 40 -9.70 6.41 -9.92
CA SER A 40 -9.44 7.83 -9.67
C SER A 40 -9.01 8.06 -8.21
N VAL A 41 -8.59 9.27 -7.89
CA VAL A 41 -8.33 9.69 -6.49
C VAL A 41 -9.56 9.45 -5.61
N HIS A 42 -10.75 9.82 -6.10
CA HIS A 42 -12.01 9.54 -5.40
C HIS A 42 -12.23 8.04 -5.16
N SER A 43 -11.96 7.21 -6.17
CA SER A 43 -12.10 5.75 -6.07
C SER A 43 -11.15 5.14 -5.05
N LEU A 44 -9.90 5.63 -4.98
CA LEU A 44 -8.90 5.19 -4.01
C LEU A 44 -9.36 5.49 -2.57
N VAL A 45 -9.85 6.70 -2.30
CA VAL A 45 -10.37 7.08 -0.97
C VAL A 45 -11.64 6.27 -0.64
N SER A 46 -12.51 6.05 -1.64
CA SER A 46 -13.71 5.20 -1.50
C SER A 46 -13.37 3.77 -1.13
N HIS A 47 -12.28 3.22 -1.71
CA HIS A 47 -11.76 1.90 -1.35
C HIS A 47 -11.30 1.86 0.11
N LEU A 48 -10.43 2.78 0.54
CA LEU A 48 -9.91 2.82 1.92
C LEU A 48 -11.02 2.98 2.96
N THR A 49 -12.01 3.84 2.69
CA THR A 49 -13.21 3.97 3.52
C THR A 49 -13.98 2.65 3.56
N GLY A 50 -14.11 1.98 2.41
CA GLY A 50 -14.79 0.70 2.29
C GLY A 50 -14.08 -0.43 3.04
N VAL A 51 -12.76 -0.47 3.01
CA VAL A 51 -11.95 -1.41 3.81
C VAL A 51 -12.29 -1.24 5.28
N ALA A 52 -12.26 0.00 5.81
CA ALA A 52 -12.58 0.26 7.21
C ALA A 52 -14.01 -0.19 7.56
N ALA A 53 -15.00 0.17 6.72
CA ALA A 53 -16.39 -0.21 6.94
C ALA A 53 -16.60 -1.74 6.93
N ASP A 54 -15.98 -2.44 5.98
CA ASP A 54 -16.10 -3.90 5.84
C ASP A 54 -15.45 -4.64 7.02
N PHE A 55 -14.28 -4.19 7.50
CA PHE A 55 -13.65 -4.77 8.69
C PHE A 55 -14.51 -4.59 9.93
N VAL A 56 -15.11 -3.42 10.13
CA VAL A 56 -15.96 -3.12 11.29
C VAL A 56 -17.17 -4.05 11.37
N VAL A 57 -17.72 -4.46 10.23
CA VAL A 57 -18.88 -5.36 10.18
C VAL A 57 -18.50 -6.83 9.90
N GLY A 58 -17.21 -7.14 9.78
CA GLY A 58 -16.72 -8.49 9.51
C GLY A 58 -16.95 -8.97 8.08
N ASN A 59 -17.20 -8.08 7.12
CA ASN A 59 -17.39 -8.41 5.70
C ASN A 59 -16.06 -8.56 4.96
N VAL A 60 -15.25 -9.55 5.34
CA VAL A 60 -13.90 -9.77 4.79
C VAL A 60 -13.79 -10.97 3.84
N VAL A 61 -14.92 -11.58 3.50
CA VAL A 61 -14.95 -12.73 2.58
C VAL A 61 -14.57 -12.27 1.17
N GLY A 62 -13.50 -12.85 0.63
CA GLY A 62 -12.97 -12.50 -0.69
C GLY A 62 -11.91 -11.39 -0.68
N ALA A 63 -11.69 -10.73 0.45
CA ALA A 63 -10.61 -9.75 0.58
C ALA A 63 -9.23 -10.41 0.33
N PRO A 64 -8.28 -9.70 -0.23
CA PRO A 64 -8.33 -8.37 -0.87
C PRO A 64 -8.57 -8.42 -2.39
N ARG A 65 -9.27 -9.42 -2.90
CA ARG A 65 -9.44 -9.67 -4.36
C ARG A 65 -10.32 -8.61 -5.03
N PRO A 66 -10.15 -8.36 -6.35
CA PRO A 66 -10.88 -7.34 -7.09
C PRO A 66 -12.41 -7.32 -6.91
N PRO A 67 -13.16 -8.45 -6.83
CA PRO A 67 -14.59 -8.39 -6.59
C PRO A 67 -14.97 -7.74 -5.25
N TRP A 68 -14.16 -7.93 -4.20
CA TRP A 68 -14.38 -7.30 -2.90
C TRP A 68 -14.07 -5.79 -2.94
N THR A 69 -12.91 -5.40 -3.50
CA THR A 69 -12.53 -3.98 -3.64
C THR A 69 -13.47 -3.21 -4.55
N ALA A 70 -13.95 -3.83 -5.63
CA ALA A 70 -14.89 -3.19 -6.58
C ALA A 70 -16.20 -2.77 -5.91
N VAL A 71 -16.73 -3.58 -4.99
CA VAL A 71 -17.99 -3.26 -4.26
C VAL A 71 -17.81 -2.01 -3.38
N GLN A 72 -16.64 -1.83 -2.77
CA GLN A 72 -16.33 -0.68 -1.92
C GLN A 72 -16.34 0.63 -2.73
N VAL A 73 -15.70 0.62 -3.89
CA VAL A 73 -15.66 1.75 -4.82
C VAL A 73 -17.05 2.03 -5.38
N GLU A 74 -17.76 0.99 -5.84
CA GLU A 74 -19.09 1.14 -6.45
C GLU A 74 -20.12 1.74 -5.50
N LYS A 75 -20.11 1.34 -4.24
CA LYS A 75 -21.03 1.88 -3.21
C LYS A 75 -20.88 3.39 -3.00
N ARG A 76 -19.69 3.94 -3.26
CA ARG A 76 -19.35 5.35 -2.99
C ARG A 76 -19.17 6.18 -4.26
N ARG A 77 -19.28 5.57 -5.43
CA ARG A 77 -18.98 6.20 -6.72
C ARG A 77 -19.65 7.56 -6.94
N ASN A 78 -20.90 7.71 -6.48
CA ASN A 78 -21.68 8.92 -6.67
C ASN A 78 -21.79 9.80 -5.41
N LEU A 79 -21.10 9.44 -4.32
CA LEU A 79 -21.09 10.26 -3.12
C LEU A 79 -20.10 11.42 -3.30
N PRO A 80 -20.44 12.63 -2.83
CA PRO A 80 -19.46 13.70 -2.67
C PRO A 80 -18.30 13.23 -1.79
N ILE A 81 -17.08 13.71 -2.08
CA ILE A 81 -15.91 13.33 -1.28
C ILE A 81 -16.10 13.64 0.21
N ALA A 82 -16.81 14.72 0.54
CA ALA A 82 -17.09 15.07 1.92
C ALA A 82 -17.88 13.98 2.66
N GLU A 83 -18.86 13.35 2.01
CA GLU A 83 -19.64 12.24 2.60
C GLU A 83 -18.78 10.97 2.76
N VAL A 84 -17.89 10.68 1.80
CA VAL A 84 -16.94 9.57 1.90
C VAL A 84 -15.99 9.77 3.08
N LEU A 85 -15.48 10.99 3.27
CA LEU A 85 -14.60 11.33 4.38
C LEU A 85 -15.33 11.33 5.73
N GLU A 86 -16.61 11.74 5.79
CA GLU A 86 -17.42 11.64 7.00
C GLU A 86 -17.67 10.18 7.40
N GLU A 87 -17.95 9.31 6.43
CA GLU A 87 -18.04 7.87 6.68
C GLU A 87 -16.69 7.34 7.22
N TRP A 88 -15.57 7.72 6.60
CA TRP A 88 -14.24 7.27 7.03
C TRP A 88 -13.89 7.79 8.43
N ALA A 89 -14.25 9.02 8.75
CA ALA A 89 -14.10 9.58 10.10
C ALA A 89 -14.93 8.83 11.15
N THR A 90 -16.04 8.22 10.74
CA THR A 90 -16.90 7.41 11.61
C THR A 90 -16.37 5.99 11.80
N VAL A 91 -16.01 5.30 10.72
CA VAL A 91 -15.60 3.88 10.76
C VAL A 91 -14.11 3.71 11.08
N GLY A 92 -13.27 4.69 10.76
CA GLY A 92 -11.81 4.63 11.00
C GLY A 92 -11.46 4.37 12.47
N PRO A 93 -11.97 5.13 13.44
CA PRO A 93 -11.72 4.87 14.87
C PRO A 93 -12.20 3.49 15.34
N LEU A 94 -13.26 2.95 14.74
CA LEU A 94 -13.72 1.60 15.04
C LEU A 94 -12.75 0.54 14.53
N LEU A 95 -12.19 0.75 13.32
CA LEU A 95 -11.13 -0.12 12.79
C LEU A 95 -9.85 -0.02 13.63
N GLU A 96 -9.45 1.18 14.06
CA GLU A 96 -8.31 1.38 14.96
C GLU A 96 -8.44 0.54 16.24
N LYS A 97 -9.64 0.52 16.83
CA LYS A 97 -9.95 -0.33 17.98
C LYS A 97 -9.81 -1.82 17.65
N LEU A 98 -10.32 -2.28 16.52
CA LEU A 98 -10.19 -3.67 16.08
C LEU A 98 -8.72 -4.08 15.86
N ILE A 99 -7.89 -3.17 15.34
CA ILE A 99 -6.44 -3.38 15.19
C ILE A 99 -5.81 -3.62 16.55
N VAL A 100 -6.09 -2.75 17.54
CA VAL A 100 -5.55 -2.88 18.90
C VAL A 100 -6.01 -4.19 19.57
N GLU A 101 -7.25 -4.60 19.36
CA GLU A 101 -7.80 -5.84 19.88
C GLU A 101 -7.26 -7.11 19.19
N GLY A 102 -6.47 -6.95 18.10
CA GLY A 102 -5.90 -8.05 17.34
C GLY A 102 -6.92 -8.84 16.51
N THR A 103 -8.11 -8.29 16.28
CA THR A 103 -9.21 -8.95 15.56
C THR A 103 -9.14 -8.77 14.04
N THR A 104 -8.19 -7.98 13.56
CA THR A 104 -7.97 -7.73 12.12
C THR A 104 -6.97 -8.70 11.48
N SER A 105 -6.34 -9.58 12.25
CA SER A 105 -5.35 -10.54 11.74
C SER A 105 -6.05 -11.66 10.95
N HIS A 106 -6.26 -11.44 9.67
CA HIS A 106 -6.63 -12.50 8.75
C HIS A 106 -5.40 -12.84 7.90
N PRO A 107 -4.98 -14.12 7.79
CA PRO A 107 -3.75 -14.52 7.09
C PRO A 107 -3.71 -14.16 5.61
N LEU A 108 -4.86 -13.80 5.02
CA LEU A 108 -5.02 -13.47 3.61
C LEU A 108 -5.44 -12.00 3.38
N VAL A 109 -5.59 -11.21 4.43
CA VAL A 109 -6.02 -9.81 4.33
C VAL A 109 -4.84 -8.94 4.67
N CYS A 110 -4.51 -8.00 3.80
CA CYS A 110 -3.54 -6.96 4.10
C CYS A 110 -3.85 -6.35 5.45
N ASN A 111 -2.84 -6.22 6.27
CA ASN A 111 -2.97 -5.44 7.49
C ASN A 111 -3.46 -4.03 7.11
N PRO A 112 -4.55 -3.50 7.72
CA PRO A 112 -5.13 -2.23 7.31
C PRO A 112 -4.15 -1.05 7.29
N TYR A 113 -3.13 -1.03 8.16
CA TYR A 113 -2.13 0.03 8.12
C TYR A 113 -1.17 -0.13 6.92
N VAL A 114 -0.88 -1.36 6.49
CA VAL A 114 -0.06 -1.64 5.31
C VAL A 114 -0.78 -1.19 4.05
N ASP A 115 -2.07 -1.52 3.94
CA ASP A 115 -2.93 -1.07 2.85
C ASP A 115 -2.99 0.47 2.78
N ALA A 116 -3.20 1.13 3.93
CA ALA A 116 -3.16 2.58 4.04
C ALA A 116 -1.80 3.16 3.62
N ALA A 117 -0.68 2.54 4.04
CA ALA A 117 0.67 3.00 3.69
C ALA A 117 0.92 2.96 2.17
N VAL A 118 0.52 1.85 1.52
CA VAL A 118 0.65 1.68 0.07
C VAL A 118 -0.16 2.72 -0.67
N HIS A 119 -1.40 2.92 -0.28
CA HIS A 119 -2.32 3.84 -0.96
C HIS A 119 -2.06 5.31 -0.62
N GLU A 120 -1.47 5.64 0.52
CA GLU A 120 -0.97 7.00 0.78
C GLU A 120 0.17 7.36 -0.18
N ALA A 121 1.07 6.40 -0.46
CA ALA A 121 2.10 6.59 -1.48
C ALA A 121 1.53 6.65 -2.90
N ASP A 122 0.51 5.86 -3.22
CA ASP A 122 -0.19 5.92 -4.50
C ASP A 122 -0.89 7.27 -4.70
N LEU A 123 -1.50 7.82 -3.64
CA LEU A 123 -2.11 9.14 -3.64
C LEU A 123 -1.06 10.24 -3.83
N HIS A 124 0.10 10.13 -3.16
CA HIS A 124 1.23 11.04 -3.38
C HIS A 124 1.61 11.12 -4.86
N GLY A 125 1.78 9.97 -5.51
CA GLY A 125 2.10 9.92 -6.94
C GLY A 125 1.01 10.48 -7.86
N ALA A 126 -0.26 10.47 -7.42
CA ALA A 126 -1.38 10.96 -8.20
C ALA A 126 -1.55 12.49 -8.15
N ILE A 127 -1.43 13.10 -6.97
CA ILE A 127 -1.74 14.52 -6.75
C ILE A 127 -0.55 15.37 -6.31
N GLY A 128 0.65 14.79 -6.21
CA GLY A 128 1.84 15.50 -5.73
C GLY A 128 1.75 15.94 -4.26
N SER A 129 0.96 15.23 -3.46
CA SER A 129 0.90 15.46 -2.01
C SER A 129 2.25 15.19 -1.34
N ARG A 130 2.37 15.47 -0.05
CA ARG A 130 3.59 15.12 0.68
C ARG A 130 3.77 13.61 0.72
N ARG A 131 5.00 13.13 0.42
CA ARG A 131 5.36 11.70 0.58
C ARG A 131 5.06 11.23 2.01
N PRO A 132 4.51 10.01 2.19
CA PRO A 132 4.31 9.42 3.51
C PRO A 132 5.58 9.43 4.36
N PRO A 133 5.48 9.55 5.69
CA PRO A 133 6.64 9.44 6.58
C PRO A 133 7.34 8.09 6.43
N ALA A 134 8.68 8.09 6.55
CA ALA A 134 9.48 6.87 6.40
C ALA A 134 9.03 5.75 7.35
N GLU A 135 8.66 6.09 8.57
CA GLU A 135 8.18 5.13 9.56
C GLU A 135 7.00 4.28 9.05
N LEU A 136 6.08 4.85 8.27
CA LEU A 136 4.91 4.14 7.79
C LEU A 136 5.29 3.04 6.79
N TRP A 137 6.11 3.35 5.79
CA TRP A 137 6.48 2.37 4.77
C TRP A 137 7.63 1.46 5.19
N LEU A 138 8.50 1.87 6.14
CA LEU A 138 9.45 0.96 6.77
C LEU A 138 8.72 -0.11 7.58
N ALA A 139 7.71 0.29 8.35
CA ALA A 139 6.87 -0.65 9.07
C ALA A 139 6.13 -1.64 8.17
N ALA A 140 5.70 -1.19 6.98
CA ALA A 140 5.08 -2.08 5.99
C ALA A 140 6.10 -3.07 5.40
N LEU A 141 7.36 -2.64 5.17
CA LEU A 141 8.44 -3.54 4.75
C LEU A 141 8.75 -4.59 5.81
N ASP A 142 8.91 -4.19 7.07
CA ASP A 142 9.19 -5.10 8.18
C ASP A 142 8.08 -6.16 8.33
N TRP A 143 6.82 -5.78 8.07
CA TRP A 143 5.72 -6.73 8.11
C TRP A 143 5.71 -7.68 6.92
N MET A 144 6.07 -7.19 5.71
CA MET A 144 6.03 -7.99 4.48
C MET A 144 7.24 -8.91 4.33
N LEU A 145 8.40 -8.52 4.86
CA LEU A 145 9.69 -9.15 4.63
C LEU A 145 10.28 -9.71 5.95
N ASP A 146 9.45 -10.36 6.75
CA ASP A 146 9.83 -10.96 8.04
C ASP A 146 10.41 -12.39 7.88
N GLU A 147 10.27 -13.01 6.72
CA GLU A 147 10.77 -14.35 6.43
C GLU A 147 12.15 -14.31 5.75
N PRO A 148 13.10 -15.15 6.16
CA PRO A 148 14.39 -15.24 5.49
C PRO A 148 14.25 -15.78 4.07
N GLY A 149 15.07 -15.28 3.15
CA GLY A 149 15.06 -15.70 1.75
C GLY A 149 16.42 -15.55 1.06
N PRO A 150 16.57 -16.07 -0.16
CA PRO A 150 17.82 -16.06 -0.89
C PRO A 150 18.22 -14.69 -1.46
N LEU A 151 17.29 -13.73 -1.62
CA LEU A 151 17.65 -12.36 -1.95
C LEU A 151 17.86 -11.54 -0.69
N THR A 152 19.02 -10.89 -0.60
CA THR A 152 19.30 -9.86 0.40
C THR A 152 19.22 -8.49 -0.26
N VAL A 153 18.37 -7.61 0.26
CA VAL A 153 18.29 -6.20 -0.19
C VAL A 153 18.85 -5.29 0.89
N ILE A 154 19.95 -4.61 0.57
CA ILE A 154 20.62 -3.65 1.45
C ILE A 154 20.10 -2.25 1.12
N THR A 155 19.60 -1.57 2.14
CA THR A 155 19.10 -0.19 2.04
C THR A 155 19.78 0.69 3.09
N PRO A 156 19.68 2.02 2.98
CA PRO A 156 20.19 2.93 4.02
C PRO A 156 19.56 2.72 5.40
N ASP A 157 18.33 2.19 5.47
CA ASP A 157 17.58 2.05 6.72
C ASP A 157 17.64 0.64 7.30
N GLY A 158 18.09 -0.37 6.52
CA GLY A 158 18.18 -1.75 6.99
C GLY A 158 18.50 -2.74 5.89
N THR A 159 18.54 -4.01 6.29
CA THR A 159 18.74 -5.15 5.38
C THR A 159 17.52 -6.04 5.45
N TYR A 160 16.96 -6.36 4.28
CA TYR A 160 15.75 -7.14 4.12
C TYR A 160 16.03 -8.43 3.35
N SER A 161 15.22 -9.45 3.58
CA SER A 161 15.25 -10.70 2.82
C SER A 161 13.97 -10.87 2.03
N VAL A 162 14.08 -11.40 0.81
CA VAL A 162 12.92 -11.79 0.00
C VAL A 162 12.97 -13.29 -0.24
N ASN A 163 11.92 -14.00 0.13
CA ASN A 163 11.80 -15.44 -0.04
C ASN A 163 11.22 -15.79 -1.40
N SER A 164 11.88 -16.68 -2.12
CA SER A 164 11.45 -17.20 -3.43
C SER A 164 12.34 -18.39 -3.82
N ASP A 165 11.98 -19.08 -4.89
CA ASP A 165 12.80 -20.15 -5.48
C ASP A 165 13.91 -19.63 -6.42
N ALA A 166 14.05 -18.31 -6.57
CA ALA A 166 15.08 -17.71 -7.42
C ALA A 166 16.50 -17.85 -6.80
N PRO A 167 17.57 -17.80 -7.63
CA PRO A 167 18.95 -17.93 -7.15
C PRO A 167 19.34 -16.84 -6.16
N ALA A 168 20.20 -17.16 -5.21
CA ALA A 168 20.72 -16.20 -4.23
C ALA A 168 21.37 -14.98 -4.92
N ALA A 169 21.09 -13.79 -4.42
CA ALA A 169 21.64 -12.53 -4.90
C ALA A 169 21.64 -11.46 -3.82
N VAL A 170 22.40 -10.40 -4.03
CA VAL A 170 22.36 -9.18 -3.21
C VAL A 170 22.03 -8.00 -4.10
N ALA A 171 21.04 -7.20 -3.68
CA ALA A 171 20.68 -5.95 -4.33
C ALA A 171 20.87 -4.77 -3.37
N ARG A 172 21.13 -3.57 -3.94
CA ARG A 172 21.15 -2.31 -3.18
C ARG A 172 20.22 -1.30 -3.83
N THR A 173 19.38 -0.69 -2.99
CA THR A 173 18.44 0.36 -3.41
C THR A 173 18.01 1.19 -2.21
N SER A 174 17.17 2.20 -2.39
CA SER A 174 16.54 2.88 -1.26
C SER A 174 15.42 2.04 -0.66
N SER A 175 15.13 2.22 0.63
CA SER A 175 14.03 1.49 1.28
C SER A 175 12.67 1.85 0.66
N TYR A 176 12.50 3.08 0.16
CA TYR A 176 11.28 3.49 -0.52
C TYR A 176 11.12 2.76 -1.86
N GLU A 177 12.18 2.62 -2.64
CA GLU A 177 12.15 1.82 -3.89
C GLU A 177 11.81 0.36 -3.62
N LEU A 178 12.41 -0.23 -2.57
CA LEU A 178 12.07 -1.59 -2.14
C LEU A 178 10.59 -1.69 -1.74
N PHE A 179 10.09 -0.76 -0.92
CA PHE A 179 8.68 -0.71 -0.52
C PHE A 179 7.76 -0.67 -1.76
N ARG A 180 8.04 0.23 -2.69
CA ARG A 180 7.23 0.35 -3.90
C ARG A 180 7.30 -0.92 -4.77
N ALA A 181 8.47 -1.56 -4.87
CA ALA A 181 8.65 -2.80 -5.62
C ALA A 181 7.88 -3.98 -5.01
N VAL A 182 7.98 -4.17 -3.69
CA VAL A 182 7.28 -5.24 -2.96
C VAL A 182 5.77 -5.19 -3.20
N PHE A 183 5.19 -4.00 -3.31
CA PHE A 183 3.77 -3.83 -3.58
C PHE A 183 3.42 -3.68 -5.08
N GLY A 184 4.35 -4.03 -5.99
CA GLY A 184 4.09 -4.04 -7.43
C GLY A 184 4.10 -2.67 -8.12
N ARG A 185 4.59 -1.62 -7.44
CA ARG A 185 4.61 -0.24 -7.92
C ARG A 185 5.94 0.15 -8.59
N ARG A 186 6.74 -0.84 -8.97
CA ARG A 186 7.93 -0.64 -9.80
C ARG A 186 7.93 -1.63 -10.95
N SER A 187 8.26 -1.17 -12.13
CA SER A 187 8.39 -2.01 -13.32
C SER A 187 9.64 -2.88 -13.26
N THR A 188 9.65 -3.94 -14.06
CA THR A 188 10.85 -4.79 -14.23
C THR A 188 12.10 -3.95 -14.52
N ALA A 189 12.00 -2.95 -15.41
CA ALA A 189 13.14 -2.10 -15.75
C ALA A 189 13.66 -1.32 -14.53
N GLN A 190 12.76 -0.72 -13.72
CA GLN A 190 13.17 0.01 -12.52
C GLN A 190 13.88 -0.89 -11.49
N ILE A 191 13.43 -2.13 -11.33
CA ILE A 191 14.05 -3.08 -10.39
C ILE A 191 15.37 -3.60 -10.94
N THR A 192 15.48 -3.85 -12.25
CA THR A 192 16.75 -4.30 -12.86
C THR A 192 17.82 -3.21 -12.85
N ASP A 193 17.44 -1.94 -12.76
CA ASP A 193 18.37 -0.81 -12.64
C ASP A 193 18.96 -0.63 -11.22
N TRP A 194 18.54 -1.43 -10.23
CA TRP A 194 19.19 -1.43 -8.92
C TRP A 194 20.64 -1.93 -9.02
N GLU A 195 21.44 -1.67 -7.99
CA GLU A 195 22.80 -2.23 -7.91
C GLU A 195 22.73 -3.70 -7.50
N TRP A 196 23.13 -4.62 -8.40
CA TRP A 196 23.11 -6.06 -8.19
C TRP A 196 24.53 -6.63 -8.14
N ASP A 197 24.80 -7.54 -7.19
CA ASP A 197 26.06 -8.31 -7.17
C ASP A 197 26.15 -9.33 -8.30
N VAL A 198 24.99 -9.84 -8.76
CA VAL A 198 24.84 -10.77 -9.88
C VAL A 198 23.81 -10.19 -10.87
N PRO A 199 24.22 -9.27 -11.79
CA PRO A 199 23.29 -8.54 -12.67
C PRO A 199 22.38 -9.45 -13.51
N GLU A 200 22.85 -10.64 -13.90
CA GLU A 200 22.07 -11.63 -14.65
C GLU A 200 20.86 -12.17 -13.87
N HIS A 201 20.85 -12.07 -12.56
CA HIS A 201 19.72 -12.47 -11.71
C HIS A 201 18.64 -11.37 -11.59
N ALA A 202 18.97 -10.11 -11.89
CA ALA A 202 18.08 -8.97 -11.72
C ALA A 202 16.71 -9.15 -12.40
N ALA A 203 16.70 -9.64 -13.65
CA ALA A 203 15.47 -9.87 -14.41
C ALA A 203 14.60 -11.01 -13.83
N SER A 204 15.18 -12.00 -13.17
CA SER A 204 14.46 -13.03 -12.43
C SER A 204 13.81 -12.43 -11.18
N TRP A 205 14.63 -11.78 -10.34
CA TRP A 205 14.20 -11.19 -9.10
C TRP A 205 13.17 -10.09 -9.27
N SER A 206 13.21 -9.32 -10.36
CA SER A 206 12.21 -8.29 -10.63
C SER A 206 10.77 -8.82 -10.70
N ARG A 207 10.58 -10.10 -11.00
CA ARG A 207 9.28 -10.77 -11.02
C ARG A 207 8.89 -11.39 -9.67
N GLU A 208 9.88 -11.71 -8.85
CA GLU A 208 9.69 -12.41 -7.57
C GLU A 208 9.53 -11.46 -6.38
N ILE A 209 10.07 -10.23 -6.47
CA ILE A 209 9.99 -9.24 -5.39
C ILE A 209 8.55 -8.79 -5.13
N ALA A 210 7.74 -8.66 -6.18
CA ALA A 210 6.40 -8.12 -6.07
C ALA A 210 5.40 -9.15 -5.52
N SER A 211 4.79 -8.84 -4.39
CA SER A 211 3.68 -9.63 -3.81
C SER A 211 2.32 -9.33 -4.44
N LEU A 212 2.20 -8.25 -5.22
CA LEU A 212 1.03 -7.85 -5.99
C LEU A 212 1.37 -7.75 -7.49
N PRO A 213 0.37 -7.73 -8.39
CA PRO A 213 0.62 -7.55 -9.81
C PRO A 213 1.51 -6.34 -10.10
N GLN A 214 2.61 -6.59 -10.77
CA GLN A 214 3.62 -5.57 -11.07
C GLN A 214 3.14 -4.62 -12.17
N THR A 215 3.43 -3.32 -12.01
CA THR A 215 3.19 -2.35 -13.07
C THR A 215 4.06 -2.64 -14.31
N SER A 216 3.48 -2.47 -15.49
CA SER A 216 4.20 -2.60 -16.76
C SER A 216 4.91 -1.29 -17.19
N VAL A 217 4.57 -0.16 -16.56
CA VAL A 217 5.13 1.16 -16.84
C VAL A 217 5.90 1.70 -15.66
N PRO A 218 7.00 2.45 -15.86
CA PRO A 218 7.71 3.09 -14.78
C PRO A 218 6.82 4.10 -14.04
N LEU A 219 6.84 4.06 -12.70
CA LEU A 219 6.21 5.06 -11.84
C LEU A 219 7.31 5.86 -11.14
N ASN A 220 7.15 7.20 -11.13
CA ASN A 220 8.12 8.15 -10.58
C ASN A 220 7.46 8.97 -9.47
N ASP A 221 7.09 8.31 -8.40
CA ASP A 221 6.44 8.87 -7.21
C ASP A 221 7.38 9.00 -6.02
#